data_f68e614c42aad58acd34f509291ed260
#
_entry.id   f68e614c42aad58acd34f509291ed260
#
_cell.length_a   1.000
_cell.length_b   1.000
_cell.length_c   1.000
_cell.angle_alpha   90.00
_cell.angle_beta   90.00
_cell.angle_gamma   90.00
#
_symmetry.space_group_name_H-M   'P 1'
#
loop_
_entity.id
_entity.type
_entity.pdbx_description
1 polymer ?
#
loop_
_entity_poly.entity_id
_entity_poly.type
_entity_poly.pdbx_seq_one_letter_code
_entity_poly.pdbx_strand_id
1 'polypeptide(L)'
;VIDPSLLTTRRTILERIGDAFRQRDKDYDAQWKPLNKRLEGLMKELEDQQSAGHAMECSTQHALEATWLINYTDEWPRVGPVLDELELSLKNPDQPRLVQDSDGSWGLCCHEWYRKLEPTVDALQEKEAATEPLWPLSFMASLQDPAIVIDRLERLRISDIAATGLNQRDEQGAMLTALCQIIFKDRLRKLFVSRPQLQFTVSQQLEEKFTKYLWNLQDARTGYWGPAYKFDDGDVTVQDLSYTFHVVHYFVDGSGRKIPNMDKVVATTLAIKDQV
;
A
#
# COMPACT_ATOMS: atom_id res chain seq x y z
N VAL A 1 -1.26 31.35 5.09
CA VAL A 1 -2.21 31.32 3.96
C VAL A 1 -1.56 30.46 2.91
N ILE A 2 -2.20 29.35 2.53
CA ILE A 2 -1.70 28.47 1.48
C ILE A 2 -2.03 29.11 0.13
N ASP A 3 -1.08 29.02 -0.79
CA ASP A 3 -1.24 29.48 -2.15
C ASP A 3 -2.34 28.65 -2.85
N PRO A 4 -3.47 29.27 -3.27
CA PRO A 4 -4.53 28.54 -3.97
C PRO A 4 -4.07 27.89 -5.28
N SER A 5 -2.95 28.33 -5.88
CA SER A 5 -2.38 27.73 -7.08
C SER A 5 -1.94 26.26 -6.87
N LEU A 6 -1.62 25.87 -5.64
CA LEU A 6 -1.29 24.47 -5.30
C LEU A 6 -2.49 23.53 -5.47
N LEU A 7 -3.70 24.04 -5.35
CA LEU A 7 -4.95 23.25 -5.45
C LEU A 7 -5.41 23.11 -6.91
N THR A 8 -5.17 24.11 -7.74
CA THR A 8 -5.44 24.06 -9.17
C THR A 8 -4.54 23.03 -9.88
N THR A 9 -3.36 22.81 -9.33
CA THR A 9 -2.36 21.86 -9.86
C THR A 9 -2.84 20.40 -9.82
N ARG A 10 -3.68 20.00 -8.84
CA ARG A 10 -4.11 18.59 -8.69
C ARG A 10 -4.94 18.10 -9.88
N ARG A 11 -5.92 18.89 -10.33
CA ARG A 11 -6.76 18.51 -11.48
C ARG A 11 -5.93 18.40 -12.75
N THR A 12 -5.07 19.40 -12.99
CA THR A 12 -4.15 19.41 -14.13
C THR A 12 -3.20 18.21 -14.12
N ILE A 13 -2.73 17.77 -12.95
CA ILE A 13 -1.85 16.60 -12.83
C ILE A 13 -2.59 15.30 -13.12
N LEU A 14 -3.82 15.13 -12.63
CA LEU A 14 -4.64 13.95 -12.96
C LEU A 14 -4.96 13.88 -14.46
N GLU A 15 -5.20 15.03 -15.11
CA GLU A 15 -5.37 15.11 -16.56
C GLU A 15 -4.07 14.71 -17.28
N ARG A 16 -2.91 15.20 -16.84
CA ARG A 16 -1.58 14.85 -17.40
C ARG A 16 -1.24 13.36 -17.22
N ILE A 17 -1.57 12.77 -16.08
CA ILE A 17 -1.44 11.32 -15.84
C ILE A 17 -2.30 10.55 -16.85
N GLY A 18 -3.56 10.95 -17.02
CA GLY A 18 -4.46 10.35 -18.00
C GLY A 18 -3.95 10.48 -19.44
N ASP A 19 -3.34 11.62 -19.79
CA ASP A 19 -2.73 11.84 -21.09
C ASP A 19 -1.50 10.95 -21.30
N ALA A 20 -0.66 10.80 -20.30
CA ALA A 20 0.52 9.93 -20.37
C ALA A 20 0.12 8.47 -20.61
N PHE A 21 -0.93 7.95 -19.94
CA PHE A 21 -1.49 6.64 -20.23
C PHE A 21 -2.04 6.54 -21.65
N ARG A 22 -2.77 7.53 -22.13
CA ARG A 22 -3.34 7.55 -23.49
C ARG A 22 -2.26 7.61 -24.57
N GLN A 23 -1.17 8.32 -24.34
CA GLN A 23 -0.06 8.42 -25.30
C GLN A 23 0.68 7.11 -25.48
N ARG A 24 0.85 6.36 -24.40
CA ARG A 24 1.62 5.13 -24.45
C ARG A 24 0.92 4.02 -25.24
N ASP A 25 -0.43 3.98 -25.22
CA ASP A 25 -1.07 2.69 -25.51
C ASP A 25 -2.29 2.78 -26.42
N LYS A 26 -2.04 2.65 -27.71
CA LYS A 26 -3.10 2.28 -28.67
C LYS A 26 -3.60 0.85 -28.42
N ASP A 27 -2.78 -0.01 -27.81
CA ASP A 27 -3.09 -1.41 -27.52
C ASP A 27 -3.54 -1.64 -26.07
N TYR A 28 -3.33 -0.67 -25.16
CA TYR A 28 -3.78 -0.70 -23.76
C TYR A 28 -5.27 -1.03 -23.65
N ASP A 29 -6.10 -0.37 -24.41
CA ASP A 29 -7.55 -0.59 -24.45
C ASP A 29 -7.91 -2.03 -24.88
N ALA A 30 -7.17 -2.62 -25.80
CA ALA A 30 -7.43 -3.98 -26.27
C ALA A 30 -7.06 -5.05 -25.24
N GLN A 31 -6.00 -4.84 -24.46
CA GLN A 31 -5.56 -5.77 -23.42
C GLN A 31 -6.32 -5.56 -22.10
N TRP A 32 -6.46 -4.31 -21.67
CA TRP A 32 -7.05 -3.93 -20.40
C TRP A 32 -8.56 -4.20 -20.32
N LYS A 33 -9.33 -3.83 -21.36
CA LYS A 33 -10.80 -3.95 -21.35
C LYS A 33 -11.29 -5.39 -21.09
N PRO A 34 -10.77 -6.44 -21.75
CA PRO A 34 -11.20 -7.80 -21.47
C PRO A 34 -10.94 -8.26 -20.04
N LEU A 35 -9.76 -7.90 -19.49
CA LEU A 35 -9.36 -8.26 -18.13
C LEU A 35 -10.22 -7.53 -17.10
N ASN A 36 -10.42 -6.22 -17.30
CA ASN A 36 -11.27 -5.43 -16.41
C ASN A 36 -12.73 -5.91 -16.44
N LYS A 37 -13.27 -6.23 -17.62
CA LYS A 37 -14.63 -6.78 -17.73
C LYS A 37 -14.77 -8.13 -17.00
N ARG A 38 -13.73 -8.98 -17.08
CA ARG A 38 -13.72 -10.25 -16.33
C ARG A 38 -13.69 -9.98 -14.83
N LEU A 39 -12.83 -9.08 -14.37
CA LEU A 39 -12.75 -8.68 -12.97
C LEU A 39 -14.09 -8.13 -12.46
N GLU A 40 -14.73 -7.22 -13.19
CA GLU A 40 -16.05 -6.67 -12.82
C GLU A 40 -17.11 -7.77 -12.64
N GLY A 41 -17.11 -8.79 -13.52
CA GLY A 41 -17.99 -9.94 -13.38
C GLY A 41 -17.73 -10.76 -12.12
N LEU A 42 -16.46 -11.02 -11.82
CA LEU A 42 -16.06 -11.79 -10.63
C LEU A 42 -16.27 -10.97 -9.33
N MET A 43 -16.07 -9.67 -9.36
CA MET A 43 -16.37 -8.79 -8.20
C MET A 43 -17.85 -8.79 -7.87
N LYS A 44 -18.72 -8.76 -8.88
CA LYS A 44 -20.17 -8.86 -8.65
C LYS A 44 -20.54 -10.21 -7.99
N GLU A 45 -19.95 -11.32 -8.47
CA GLU A 45 -20.17 -12.63 -7.85
C GLU A 45 -19.67 -12.64 -6.39
N LEU A 46 -18.51 -12.01 -6.11
CA LEU A 46 -17.98 -11.85 -4.76
C LEU A 46 -18.96 -11.08 -3.85
N GLU A 47 -19.51 -9.96 -4.32
CA GLU A 47 -20.51 -9.18 -3.58
C GLU A 47 -21.78 -10.03 -3.30
N ASP A 48 -22.24 -10.80 -4.27
CA ASP A 48 -23.41 -11.69 -4.11
C ASP A 48 -23.15 -12.76 -3.05
N GLN A 49 -21.96 -13.39 -3.05
CA GLN A 49 -21.55 -14.40 -2.06
C GLN A 49 -21.40 -13.80 -0.65
N GLN A 50 -20.79 -12.62 -0.52
CA GLN A 50 -20.67 -11.91 0.75
C GLN A 50 -22.05 -11.54 1.29
N SER A 51 -22.96 -11.07 0.43
CA SER A 51 -24.33 -10.74 0.79
C SER A 51 -25.13 -11.95 1.25
N ALA A 52 -24.78 -13.13 0.75
CA ALA A 52 -25.34 -14.41 1.21
C ALA A 52 -24.73 -14.92 2.52
N GLY A 53 -23.78 -14.19 3.10
CA GLY A 53 -23.15 -14.49 4.39
C GLY A 53 -21.98 -15.48 4.31
N HIS A 54 -21.44 -15.73 3.12
CA HIS A 54 -20.24 -16.58 2.98
C HIS A 54 -18.97 -15.80 3.36
N ALA A 55 -18.03 -16.49 4.02
CA ALA A 55 -16.69 -15.97 4.25
C ALA A 55 -15.92 -16.02 2.92
N MET A 56 -15.39 -14.88 2.47
CA MET A 56 -14.79 -14.70 1.15
C MET A 56 -13.43 -13.94 1.24
N GLU A 57 -12.64 -14.19 2.30
CA GLU A 57 -11.40 -13.46 2.53
C GLU A 57 -10.38 -13.67 1.41
N CYS A 58 -10.16 -14.93 0.97
CA CYS A 58 -9.25 -15.23 -0.14
C CYS A 58 -9.73 -14.59 -1.44
N SER A 59 -11.02 -14.69 -1.76
CA SER A 59 -11.59 -14.05 -2.95
C SER A 59 -11.43 -12.55 -2.92
N THR A 60 -11.64 -11.92 -1.76
CA THR A 60 -11.43 -10.49 -1.57
C THR A 60 -9.98 -10.09 -1.84
N GLN A 61 -9.01 -10.89 -1.35
CA GLN A 61 -7.59 -10.62 -1.58
C GLN A 61 -7.21 -10.78 -3.06
N HIS A 62 -7.67 -11.82 -3.74
CA HIS A 62 -7.44 -11.99 -5.18
C HIS A 62 -8.08 -10.86 -5.99
N ALA A 63 -9.30 -10.42 -5.63
CA ALA A 63 -9.96 -9.29 -6.28
C ALA A 63 -9.16 -7.99 -6.11
N LEU A 64 -8.64 -7.71 -4.91
CA LEU A 64 -7.78 -6.56 -4.64
C LEU A 64 -6.47 -6.65 -5.42
N GLU A 65 -5.81 -7.81 -5.45
CA GLU A 65 -4.58 -8.00 -6.22
C GLU A 65 -4.82 -7.83 -7.72
N ALA A 66 -5.88 -8.42 -8.27
CA ALA A 66 -6.25 -8.25 -9.67
C ALA A 66 -6.56 -6.79 -10.01
N THR A 67 -7.31 -6.09 -9.15
CA THR A 67 -7.61 -4.66 -9.29
C THR A 67 -6.33 -3.85 -9.34
N TRP A 68 -5.40 -4.14 -8.43
CA TRP A 68 -4.13 -3.45 -8.36
C TRP A 68 -3.26 -3.71 -9.60
N LEU A 69 -3.11 -4.98 -10.01
CA LEU A 69 -2.36 -5.35 -11.21
C LEU A 69 -2.91 -4.69 -12.48
N ILE A 70 -4.23 -4.65 -12.63
CA ILE A 70 -4.89 -4.05 -13.79
C ILE A 70 -4.71 -2.54 -13.84
N ASN A 71 -4.81 -1.86 -12.71
CA ASN A 71 -4.90 -0.39 -12.70
C ASN A 71 -3.56 0.31 -12.45
N TYR A 72 -2.57 -0.38 -11.87
CA TYR A 72 -1.37 0.27 -11.37
C TYR A 72 -0.04 -0.37 -11.78
N THR A 73 -0.07 -1.46 -12.57
CA THR A 73 1.14 -2.13 -13.05
C THR A 73 1.08 -2.42 -14.55
N ASP A 74 2.20 -2.81 -15.13
CA ASP A 74 2.28 -3.40 -16.47
C ASP A 74 2.47 -4.92 -16.43
N GLU A 75 2.30 -5.52 -15.25
CA GLU A 75 2.46 -6.96 -15.05
C GLU A 75 1.25 -7.77 -15.57
N TRP A 76 0.76 -7.42 -16.77
CA TRP A 76 -0.37 -8.06 -17.44
C TRP A 76 -0.33 -9.59 -17.47
N PRO A 77 0.83 -10.24 -17.65
CA PRO A 77 0.91 -11.71 -17.60
C PRO A 77 0.49 -12.30 -16.25
N ARG A 78 0.55 -11.53 -15.16
CA ARG A 78 0.11 -11.97 -13.83
C ARG A 78 -1.40 -11.87 -13.61
N VAL A 79 -2.08 -11.01 -14.35
CA VAL A 79 -3.52 -10.73 -14.14
C VAL A 79 -4.36 -11.97 -14.41
N GLY A 80 -4.11 -12.68 -15.53
CA GLY A 80 -4.84 -13.87 -15.88
C GLY A 80 -4.84 -14.94 -14.76
N PRO A 81 -3.67 -15.39 -14.31
CA PRO A 81 -3.55 -16.33 -13.18
C PRO A 81 -4.29 -15.88 -11.91
N VAL A 82 -4.18 -14.60 -11.52
CA VAL A 82 -4.89 -14.09 -10.32
C VAL A 82 -6.41 -14.10 -10.51
N LEU A 83 -6.90 -13.79 -11.71
CA LEU A 83 -8.34 -13.91 -12.02
C LEU A 83 -8.82 -15.38 -12.03
N ASP A 84 -7.97 -16.33 -12.44
CA ASP A 84 -8.27 -17.76 -12.37
C ASP A 84 -8.36 -18.23 -10.90
N GLU A 85 -7.44 -17.75 -10.04
CA GLU A 85 -7.48 -18.03 -8.60
C GLU A 85 -8.71 -17.40 -7.93
N LEU A 86 -9.07 -16.16 -8.30
CA LEU A 86 -10.30 -15.52 -7.84
C LEU A 86 -11.54 -16.37 -8.23
N GLU A 87 -11.64 -16.76 -9.49
CA GLU A 87 -12.78 -17.59 -9.95
C GLU A 87 -12.85 -18.94 -9.23
N LEU A 88 -11.70 -19.56 -8.95
CA LEU A 88 -11.64 -20.80 -8.18
C LEU A 88 -12.07 -20.60 -6.73
N SER A 89 -11.62 -19.53 -6.09
CA SER A 89 -11.96 -19.22 -4.70
C SER A 89 -13.45 -18.87 -4.52
N LEU A 90 -14.06 -18.20 -5.50
CA LEU A 90 -15.51 -17.93 -5.49
C LEU A 90 -16.36 -19.23 -5.51
N LYS A 91 -15.86 -20.28 -6.14
CA LYS A 91 -16.54 -21.60 -6.15
C LYS A 91 -16.35 -22.38 -4.84
N ASN A 92 -15.37 -21.98 -4.03
CA ASN A 92 -15.01 -22.65 -2.79
C ASN A 92 -14.94 -21.63 -1.67
N PRO A 93 -16.08 -21.20 -1.09
CA PRO A 93 -16.11 -20.23 0.00
C PRO A 93 -15.15 -20.62 1.13
N ASP A 94 -14.47 -19.64 1.67
CA ASP A 94 -13.46 -19.88 2.68
C ASP A 94 -14.07 -20.47 3.95
N GLN A 95 -13.37 -21.43 4.52
CA GLN A 95 -13.47 -21.66 5.96
C GLN A 95 -12.72 -20.52 6.64
N PRO A 96 -13.27 -19.90 7.69
CA PRO A 96 -12.57 -18.84 8.41
C PRO A 96 -11.16 -19.30 8.77
N ARG A 97 -10.14 -18.78 8.09
CA ARG A 97 -8.75 -19.16 8.33
C ARG A 97 -8.22 -18.41 9.53
N LEU A 98 -8.34 -19.02 10.68
CA LEU A 98 -7.67 -18.59 11.90
C LEU A 98 -6.27 -19.20 12.04
N VAL A 99 -5.73 -19.82 10.96
CA VAL A 99 -4.47 -20.56 10.99
C VAL A 99 -3.37 -19.75 10.30
N GLN A 100 -2.22 -19.70 10.95
CA GLN A 100 -1.03 -19.06 10.39
C GLN A 100 -0.44 -19.91 9.26
N ASP A 101 -0.09 -19.28 8.15
CA ASP A 101 0.63 -19.93 7.05
C ASP A 101 2.10 -20.21 7.40
N SER A 102 2.75 -21.10 6.64
CA SER A 102 4.14 -21.52 6.88
C SER A 102 5.17 -20.38 6.72
N ASP A 103 4.82 -19.28 6.04
CA ASP A 103 5.63 -18.08 5.93
C ASP A 103 5.40 -17.10 7.10
N GLY A 104 4.55 -17.47 8.03
CA GLY A 104 4.22 -16.68 9.22
C GLY A 104 3.09 -15.68 9.03
N SER A 105 2.52 -15.55 7.83
CA SER A 105 1.39 -14.66 7.58
C SER A 105 0.04 -15.29 7.93
N TRP A 106 -1.03 -14.49 7.97
CA TRP A 106 -2.40 -14.95 8.16
C TRP A 106 -3.29 -14.60 6.98
N GLY A 107 -4.08 -15.58 6.54
CA GLY A 107 -5.21 -15.36 5.65
C GLY A 107 -4.87 -14.90 4.24
N LEU A 108 -3.83 -15.51 3.56
CA LEU A 108 -3.24 -14.74 2.50
C LEU A 108 -2.92 -15.43 1.22
N CYS A 109 -3.51 -14.85 0.21
CA CYS A 109 -3.24 -15.10 -1.18
C CYS A 109 -2.37 -13.98 -1.85
N CYS A 110 -1.84 -13.03 -1.08
CA CYS A 110 -0.97 -11.97 -1.60
C CYS A 110 0.51 -12.37 -1.56
N HIS A 111 1.30 -11.93 -2.57
CA HIS A 111 2.73 -12.20 -2.62
C HIS A 111 3.55 -11.13 -1.90
N GLU A 112 3.13 -9.88 -1.96
CA GLU A 112 3.89 -8.76 -1.41
C GLU A 112 3.76 -8.65 0.12
N TRP A 113 4.89 -8.58 0.82
CA TRP A 113 4.95 -8.58 2.28
C TRP A 113 4.12 -7.45 2.93
N TYR A 114 4.09 -6.27 2.34
CA TYR A 114 3.35 -5.14 2.90
C TYR A 114 1.83 -5.30 2.79
N ARG A 115 1.34 -6.12 1.86
CA ARG A 115 -0.08 -6.48 1.78
C ARG A 115 -0.46 -7.60 2.75
N LYS A 116 0.50 -8.49 3.07
CA LYS A 116 0.33 -9.53 4.10
C LYS A 116 0.35 -8.97 5.53
N LEU A 117 0.91 -7.78 5.72
CA LEU A 117 1.19 -7.24 7.05
C LEU A 117 -0.08 -6.96 7.84
N GLU A 118 -1.04 -6.24 7.28
CA GLU A 118 -2.23 -5.78 8.01
C GLU A 118 -3.07 -6.95 8.55
N PRO A 119 -3.49 -7.94 7.73
CA PRO A 119 -4.20 -9.11 8.25
C PRO A 119 -3.40 -9.92 9.28
N THR A 120 -2.07 -9.99 9.10
CA THR A 120 -1.18 -10.66 10.07
C THR A 120 -1.16 -9.94 11.41
N VAL A 121 -1.09 -8.61 11.39
CA VAL A 121 -1.13 -7.77 12.60
C VAL A 121 -2.46 -7.91 13.32
N ASP A 122 -3.55 -7.90 12.59
CA ASP A 122 -4.90 -8.05 13.16
C ASP A 122 -5.05 -9.44 13.82
N ALA A 123 -4.66 -10.50 13.12
CA ALA A 123 -4.69 -11.86 13.67
C ALA A 123 -3.78 -12.01 14.91
N LEU A 124 -2.59 -11.39 14.91
CA LEU A 124 -1.69 -11.40 16.05
C LEU A 124 -2.26 -10.64 17.26
N GLN A 125 -3.01 -9.57 17.03
CA GLN A 125 -3.66 -8.78 18.08
C GLN A 125 -4.87 -9.52 18.66
N GLU A 126 -5.71 -10.12 17.82
CA GLU A 126 -6.85 -10.92 18.24
C GLU A 126 -6.43 -12.17 19.03
N LYS A 127 -5.32 -12.80 18.63
CA LYS A 127 -4.75 -13.99 19.28
C LYS A 127 -3.73 -13.67 20.37
N GLU A 128 -3.77 -12.49 20.96
CA GLU A 128 -2.82 -12.07 22.00
C GLU A 128 -2.72 -13.06 23.18
N ALA A 129 -3.79 -13.82 23.42
CA ALA A 129 -3.88 -14.87 24.43
C ALA A 129 -3.65 -16.30 23.89
N ALA A 130 -3.38 -16.51 22.61
CA ALA A 130 -3.22 -17.85 22.05
C ALA A 130 -1.90 -18.49 22.50
N THR A 131 -2.00 -19.68 23.03
CA THR A 131 -0.87 -20.51 23.51
C THR A 131 -0.25 -21.36 22.39
N GLU A 132 -0.76 -21.27 21.16
CA GLU A 132 -0.30 -22.08 20.04
C GLU A 132 1.09 -21.61 19.54
N PRO A 133 1.95 -22.54 19.10
CA PRO A 133 3.22 -22.18 18.50
C PRO A 133 3.00 -21.35 17.25
N LEU A 134 3.69 -20.20 17.17
CA LEU A 134 3.63 -19.30 16.02
C LEU A 134 4.81 -19.57 15.09
N TRP A 135 4.54 -19.52 13.78
CA TRP A 135 5.59 -19.59 12.76
C TRP A 135 6.37 -18.26 12.70
N PRO A 136 7.67 -18.31 12.37
CA PRO A 136 8.45 -17.12 12.08
C PRO A 136 7.81 -16.30 10.95
N LEU A 137 7.88 -14.95 11.05
CA LEU A 137 7.40 -14.03 10.03
C LEU A 137 8.38 -13.98 8.85
N SER A 138 8.60 -15.10 8.17
CA SER A 138 9.60 -15.22 7.11
C SER A 138 9.23 -14.39 5.86
N PHE A 139 7.94 -14.10 5.64
CA PHE A 139 7.49 -13.17 4.60
C PHE A 139 8.05 -11.75 4.77
N MET A 140 8.49 -11.39 5.98
CA MET A 140 9.11 -10.09 6.30
C MET A 140 10.65 -10.14 6.28
N ALA A 141 11.27 -11.22 5.82
CA ALA A 141 12.72 -11.40 5.87
C ALA A 141 13.50 -10.30 5.13
N SER A 142 12.96 -9.76 4.03
CA SER A 142 13.60 -8.66 3.27
C SER A 142 13.78 -7.39 4.10
N LEU A 143 12.98 -7.18 5.15
CA LEU A 143 13.10 -6.03 6.05
C LEU A 143 14.31 -6.10 6.98
N GLN A 144 14.99 -7.24 7.06
CA GLN A 144 16.23 -7.37 7.80
C GLN A 144 17.40 -6.67 7.10
N ASP A 145 17.29 -6.40 5.79
CA ASP A 145 18.25 -5.57 5.05
C ASP A 145 17.64 -4.20 4.69
N PRO A 146 17.98 -3.15 5.47
CA PRO A 146 17.47 -1.81 5.22
C PRO A 146 17.88 -1.23 3.85
N ALA A 147 18.94 -1.75 3.21
CA ALA A 147 19.35 -1.26 1.90
C ALA A 147 18.37 -1.74 0.82
N ILE A 148 17.90 -2.98 0.89
CA ILE A 148 16.88 -3.53 -0.02
C ILE A 148 15.58 -2.73 0.10
N VAL A 149 15.17 -2.41 1.34
CA VAL A 149 13.95 -1.63 1.60
C VAL A 149 14.03 -0.23 0.97
N ILE A 150 15.12 0.48 1.23
CA ILE A 150 15.30 1.85 0.69
C ILE A 150 15.45 1.84 -0.82
N ASP A 151 16.20 0.89 -1.39
CA ASP A 151 16.34 0.76 -2.84
C ASP A 151 14.96 0.51 -3.52
N ARG A 152 14.12 -0.36 -2.94
CA ARG A 152 12.75 -0.56 -3.45
C ARG A 152 11.92 0.71 -3.38
N LEU A 153 11.94 1.44 -2.27
CA LEU A 153 11.24 2.71 -2.11
C LEU A 153 11.72 3.77 -3.11
N GLU A 154 13.04 3.85 -3.38
CA GLU A 154 13.58 4.78 -4.36
C GLU A 154 13.13 4.44 -5.79
N ARG A 155 13.03 3.16 -6.14
CA ARG A 155 12.48 2.73 -7.44
C ARG A 155 11.00 3.08 -7.59
N LEU A 156 10.24 3.06 -6.49
CA LEU A 156 8.81 3.41 -6.49
C LEU A 156 8.57 4.92 -6.41
N ARG A 157 9.61 5.72 -6.21
CA ARG A 157 9.48 7.14 -5.85
C ARG A 157 8.88 8.00 -6.96
N ILE A 158 9.20 7.72 -8.21
CA ILE A 158 8.77 8.53 -9.36
C ILE A 158 8.12 7.62 -10.39
N SER A 159 6.87 7.91 -10.72
CA SER A 159 6.15 7.22 -11.80
C SER A 159 6.48 7.87 -13.14
N ASP A 160 7.20 7.15 -14.01
CA ASP A 160 7.41 7.51 -15.42
C ASP A 160 6.38 6.76 -16.28
N ILE A 161 5.13 7.21 -16.23
CA ILE A 161 4.01 6.50 -16.88
C ILE A 161 4.21 6.46 -18.41
N ALA A 162 4.70 7.54 -19.01
CA ALA A 162 4.92 7.60 -20.46
C ALA A 162 5.96 6.57 -20.93
N ALA A 163 7.00 6.31 -20.14
CA ALA A 163 8.02 5.32 -20.48
C ALA A 163 7.65 3.90 -20.05
N THR A 164 7.04 3.73 -18.87
CA THR A 164 6.87 2.42 -18.25
C THR A 164 5.42 1.90 -18.24
N GLY A 165 4.40 2.78 -18.34
CA GLY A 165 2.99 2.46 -18.11
C GLY A 165 2.63 2.26 -16.64
N LEU A 166 3.59 2.47 -15.73
CA LEU A 166 3.39 2.21 -14.31
C LEU A 166 3.01 3.47 -13.56
N ASN A 167 1.88 3.43 -12.86
CA ASN A 167 1.57 4.36 -11.80
C ASN A 167 1.94 3.72 -10.46
N GLN A 168 3.08 4.11 -9.92
CA GLN A 168 3.66 3.51 -8.71
C GLN A 168 3.02 4.02 -7.40
N ARG A 169 2.05 4.93 -7.49
CA ARG A 169 1.44 5.60 -6.35
C ARG A 169 0.96 4.63 -5.28
N ASP A 170 0.16 3.65 -5.67
CA ASP A 170 -0.50 2.78 -4.68
C ASP A 170 0.47 1.76 -4.09
N GLU A 171 1.42 1.28 -4.87
CA GLU A 171 2.46 0.39 -4.35
C GLU A 171 3.39 1.12 -3.38
N GLN A 172 3.85 2.32 -3.74
CA GLN A 172 4.63 3.17 -2.84
C GLN A 172 3.85 3.48 -1.56
N GLY A 173 2.57 3.88 -1.69
CA GLY A 173 1.71 4.21 -0.57
C GLY A 173 1.49 3.05 0.38
N ALA A 174 1.21 1.85 -0.15
CA ALA A 174 1.04 0.64 0.64
C ALA A 174 2.33 0.27 1.39
N MET A 175 3.47 0.30 0.70
CA MET A 175 4.77 0.00 1.32
C MET A 175 5.15 1.03 2.39
N LEU A 176 4.95 2.33 2.14
CA LEU A 176 5.18 3.40 3.14
C LEU A 176 4.28 3.22 4.37
N THR A 177 2.99 2.95 4.16
CA THR A 177 2.02 2.72 5.23
C THR A 177 2.44 1.54 6.10
N ALA A 178 2.78 0.41 5.50
CA ALA A 178 3.24 -0.78 6.21
C ALA A 178 4.52 -0.50 7.02
N LEU A 179 5.49 0.18 6.43
CA LEU A 179 6.73 0.57 7.14
C LEU A 179 6.47 1.53 8.29
N CYS A 180 5.61 2.54 8.10
CA CYS A 180 5.20 3.43 9.19
C CYS A 180 4.55 2.65 10.34
N GLN A 181 3.68 1.68 10.01
CA GLN A 181 3.01 0.85 11.00
C GLN A 181 3.99 0.04 11.85
N ILE A 182 4.91 -0.71 11.22
CA ILE A 182 5.84 -1.58 11.96
C ILE A 182 6.94 -0.80 12.68
N ILE A 183 7.36 0.36 12.15
CA ILE A 183 8.47 1.14 12.71
C ILE A 183 8.00 2.07 13.80
N PHE A 184 6.84 2.73 13.63
CA PHE A 184 6.43 3.81 14.53
C PHE A 184 5.34 3.41 15.53
N LYS A 185 4.59 2.32 15.29
CA LYS A 185 3.54 1.88 16.21
C LYS A 185 4.13 1.08 17.37
N ASP A 186 4.31 1.73 18.52
CA ASP A 186 4.94 1.14 19.72
C ASP A 186 4.28 -0.17 20.17
N ARG A 187 2.95 -0.27 20.09
CA ARG A 187 2.22 -1.50 20.44
C ARG A 187 2.68 -2.68 19.59
N LEU A 188 2.85 -2.48 18.29
CA LEU A 188 3.27 -3.54 17.37
C LEU A 188 4.74 -3.93 17.59
N ARG A 189 5.61 -2.96 17.84
CA ARG A 189 7.01 -3.21 18.19
C ARG A 189 7.13 -4.04 19.47
N LYS A 190 6.36 -3.70 20.51
CA LYS A 190 6.29 -4.47 21.76
C LYS A 190 5.78 -5.90 21.52
N LEU A 191 4.78 -6.06 20.64
CA LEU A 191 4.27 -7.37 20.27
C LEU A 191 5.36 -8.27 19.67
N PHE A 192 6.14 -7.76 18.72
CA PHE A 192 7.25 -8.52 18.13
C PHE A 192 8.32 -8.90 19.17
N VAL A 193 8.69 -7.98 20.06
CA VAL A 193 9.67 -8.23 21.11
C VAL A 193 9.15 -9.26 22.13
N SER A 194 7.87 -9.21 22.48
CA SER A 194 7.26 -10.14 23.43
C SER A 194 7.06 -11.56 22.90
N ARG A 195 7.21 -11.76 21.59
CA ARG A 195 7.00 -13.04 20.90
C ARG A 195 8.23 -13.44 20.07
N PRO A 196 9.33 -13.88 20.71
CA PRO A 196 10.59 -14.20 20.03
C PRO A 196 10.45 -15.32 18.99
N GLN A 197 9.44 -16.20 19.10
CA GLN A 197 9.12 -17.21 18.09
C GLN A 197 8.77 -16.63 16.72
N LEU A 198 8.31 -15.37 16.64
CA LEU A 198 8.06 -14.69 15.37
C LEU A 198 9.35 -14.36 14.61
N GLN A 199 10.51 -14.40 15.27
CA GLN A 199 11.85 -14.16 14.71
C GLN A 199 11.94 -12.87 13.89
N PHE A 200 11.16 -11.86 14.27
CA PHE A 200 11.15 -10.55 13.63
C PHE A 200 11.30 -9.43 14.66
N THR A 201 12.17 -8.50 14.36
CA THR A 201 12.32 -7.25 15.12
C THR A 201 12.69 -6.11 14.17
N VAL A 202 12.24 -4.91 14.48
CA VAL A 202 12.64 -3.72 13.73
C VAL A 202 14.04 -3.32 14.19
N SER A 203 15.02 -3.38 13.28
CA SER A 203 16.38 -2.95 13.58
C SER A 203 16.46 -1.42 13.68
N GLN A 204 17.36 -0.94 14.56
CA GLN A 204 17.63 0.51 14.66
C GLN A 204 18.07 1.09 13.31
N GLN A 205 18.85 0.35 12.53
CA GLN A 205 19.31 0.79 11.22
C GLN A 205 18.16 0.97 10.22
N LEU A 206 17.16 0.07 10.22
CA LEU A 206 15.95 0.22 9.39
C LEU A 206 15.19 1.46 9.79
N GLU A 207 14.96 1.65 11.09
CA GLU A 207 14.25 2.79 11.63
C GLU A 207 14.93 4.12 11.25
N GLU A 208 16.25 4.23 11.41
CA GLU A 208 17.01 5.44 11.10
C GLU A 208 16.99 5.74 9.60
N LYS A 209 17.28 4.75 8.75
CA LYS A 209 17.28 4.93 7.29
C LYS A 209 15.89 5.27 6.76
N PHE A 210 14.85 4.56 7.21
CA PHE A 210 13.48 4.83 6.78
C PHE A 210 13.00 6.21 7.26
N THR A 211 13.25 6.58 8.51
CA THR A 211 12.89 7.90 9.04
C THR A 211 13.55 9.01 8.22
N LYS A 212 14.84 8.87 7.91
CA LYS A 212 15.55 9.83 7.05
C LYS A 212 14.96 9.91 5.65
N TYR A 213 14.65 8.74 5.05
CA TYR A 213 14.00 8.66 3.74
C TYR A 213 12.65 9.40 3.76
N LEU A 214 11.81 9.08 4.75
CA LEU A 214 10.48 9.66 4.90
C LEU A 214 10.52 11.18 5.04
N TRP A 215 11.45 11.72 5.86
CA TRP A 215 11.59 13.17 6.03
C TRP A 215 12.08 13.88 4.76
N ASN A 216 12.90 13.22 3.95
CA ASN A 216 13.35 13.77 2.68
C ASN A 216 12.22 13.82 1.63
N LEU A 217 11.19 12.99 1.76
CA LEU A 217 10.03 13.04 0.88
C LEU A 217 9.01 14.13 1.25
N GLN A 218 9.06 14.67 2.46
CA GLN A 218 8.10 15.67 2.90
C GLN A 218 8.26 16.97 2.13
N ASP A 219 7.20 17.48 1.54
CA ASP A 219 7.20 18.81 0.92
C ASP A 219 7.32 19.90 2.01
N ALA A 220 8.44 20.61 1.98
CA ALA A 220 8.73 21.63 2.97
C ALA A 220 7.78 22.86 2.93
N ARG A 221 6.99 23.03 1.88
CA ARG A 221 6.02 24.14 1.73
C ARG A 221 4.68 23.78 2.35
N THR A 222 4.21 22.55 2.15
CA THR A 222 2.88 22.09 2.57
C THR A 222 2.91 21.17 3.79
N GLY A 223 4.06 20.58 4.09
CA GLY A 223 4.22 19.54 5.10
C GLY A 223 3.68 18.16 4.67
N TYR A 224 3.11 18.05 3.46
CA TYR A 224 2.49 16.83 2.98
C TYR A 224 3.51 15.89 2.35
N TRP A 225 3.14 14.61 2.28
CA TRP A 225 3.76 13.58 1.45
C TRP A 225 2.89 13.27 0.25
N GLY A 226 3.48 12.65 -0.77
CA GLY A 226 2.74 12.18 -1.92
C GLY A 226 3.64 11.63 -3.02
N PRO A 227 3.02 11.04 -4.06
CA PRO A 227 3.72 10.45 -5.18
C PRO A 227 4.36 11.53 -6.05
N ALA A 228 5.43 11.15 -6.77
CA ALA A 228 6.01 11.97 -7.80
C ALA A 228 5.76 11.34 -9.18
N TYR A 229 5.60 12.21 -10.18
CA TYR A 229 5.38 11.83 -11.57
C TYR A 229 6.40 12.53 -12.46
N LYS A 230 6.94 11.81 -13.42
CA LYS A 230 7.82 12.34 -14.42
C LYS A 230 7.03 12.73 -15.66
N PHE A 231 7.25 13.96 -16.14
CA PHE A 231 6.68 14.49 -17.37
C PHE A 231 7.79 15.11 -18.21
N ASP A 232 7.48 15.45 -19.50
CA ASP A 232 8.44 16.04 -20.43
C ASP A 232 9.04 17.37 -19.94
N ASP A 233 8.30 18.12 -19.13
CA ASP A 233 8.71 19.40 -18.55
C ASP A 233 9.30 19.29 -17.13
N GLY A 234 9.50 18.07 -16.61
CA GLY A 234 10.14 17.78 -15.34
C GLY A 234 9.29 16.96 -14.37
N ASP A 235 9.89 16.66 -13.22
CA ASP A 235 9.24 15.86 -12.17
C ASP A 235 8.30 16.73 -11.33
N VAL A 236 7.11 16.20 -11.02
CA VAL A 236 6.10 16.88 -10.20
C VAL A 236 5.69 16.00 -9.03
N THR A 237 5.84 16.49 -7.81
CA THR A 237 5.32 15.84 -6.62
C THR A 237 3.90 16.35 -6.30
N VAL A 238 2.99 15.42 -6.10
CA VAL A 238 1.59 15.71 -5.74
C VAL A 238 1.42 15.57 -4.24
N GLN A 239 0.79 16.56 -3.60
CA GLN A 239 0.39 16.45 -2.21
C GLN A 239 -0.78 15.46 -2.09
N ASP A 240 -0.60 14.40 -1.29
CA ASP A 240 -1.59 13.36 -1.13
C ASP A 240 -2.06 13.26 0.33
N LEU A 241 -3.36 13.47 0.53
CA LEU A 241 -3.97 13.40 1.87
C LEU A 241 -3.86 11.99 2.47
N SER A 242 -4.04 10.96 1.64
CA SER A 242 -3.96 9.57 2.11
C SER A 242 -2.56 9.22 2.59
N TYR A 243 -1.51 9.54 1.83
CA TYR A 243 -0.12 9.35 2.28
C TYR A 243 0.15 10.09 3.58
N THR A 244 -0.23 11.36 3.62
CA THR A 244 0.00 12.24 4.79
C THR A 244 -0.74 11.70 6.01
N PHE A 245 -1.99 11.26 5.84
CA PHE A 245 -2.79 10.67 6.92
C PHE A 245 -2.09 9.42 7.50
N HIS A 246 -1.66 8.48 6.67
CA HIS A 246 -1.03 7.26 7.15
C HIS A 246 0.29 7.54 7.88
N VAL A 247 1.13 8.43 7.36
CA VAL A 247 2.37 8.84 8.04
C VAL A 247 2.06 9.46 9.41
N VAL A 248 1.17 10.45 9.45
CA VAL A 248 0.82 11.15 10.69
C VAL A 248 0.18 10.21 11.69
N HIS A 249 -0.79 9.40 11.27
CA HIS A 249 -1.53 8.47 12.12
C HIS A 249 -0.60 7.51 12.87
N TYR A 250 0.27 6.81 12.14
CA TYR A 250 1.16 5.83 12.77
C TYR A 250 2.30 6.47 13.57
N PHE A 251 2.73 7.66 13.18
CA PHE A 251 3.81 8.36 13.87
C PHE A 251 3.37 8.99 15.19
N VAL A 252 2.16 9.52 15.25
CA VAL A 252 1.60 10.18 16.45
C VAL A 252 1.14 9.17 17.49
N ASP A 253 0.78 7.94 17.07
CA ASP A 253 0.22 6.90 17.94
C ASP A 253 1.26 6.23 18.86
N GLY A 254 2.01 7.04 19.63
CA GLY A 254 2.81 6.58 20.76
C GLY A 254 4.31 6.86 20.72
N SER A 255 4.87 7.31 19.61
CA SER A 255 6.33 7.47 19.51
C SER A 255 6.90 8.65 20.30
N GLY A 256 6.05 9.63 20.68
CA GLY A 256 6.50 10.90 21.30
C GLY A 256 7.42 11.74 20.40
N ARG A 257 7.65 11.30 19.17
CA ARG A 257 8.54 11.94 18.20
C ARG A 257 7.84 13.09 17.50
N LYS A 258 8.61 14.11 17.13
CA LYS A 258 8.09 15.26 16.39
C LYS A 258 8.15 14.98 14.89
N ILE A 259 7.01 15.18 14.21
CA ILE A 259 6.95 15.23 12.75
C ILE A 259 7.49 16.59 12.30
N PRO A 260 8.46 16.63 11.38
CA PRO A 260 8.88 17.90 10.76
C PRO A 260 7.70 18.62 10.09
N ASN A 261 7.73 19.93 10.07
CA ASN A 261 6.72 20.77 9.41
C ASN A 261 5.25 20.44 9.77
N MET A 262 4.98 19.94 10.98
CA MET A 262 3.62 19.57 11.41
C MET A 262 2.66 20.76 11.41
N ASP A 263 3.15 21.96 11.70
CA ASP A 263 2.40 23.22 11.59
C ASP A 263 1.88 23.46 10.16
N LYS A 264 2.69 23.12 9.17
CA LYS A 264 2.30 23.19 7.75
C LYS A 264 1.32 22.11 7.36
N VAL A 265 1.49 20.89 7.86
CA VAL A 265 0.50 19.80 7.66
C VAL A 265 -0.88 20.27 8.12
N VAL A 266 -0.97 20.82 9.35
CA VAL A 266 -2.23 21.33 9.91
C VAL A 266 -2.78 22.47 9.05
N ALA A 267 -1.94 23.45 8.68
CA ALA A 267 -2.37 24.59 7.87
C ALA A 267 -2.89 24.14 6.49
N THR A 268 -2.21 23.21 5.84
CA THR A 268 -2.63 22.63 4.55
C THR A 268 -3.96 21.90 4.68
N THR A 269 -4.10 21.02 5.69
CA THR A 269 -5.33 20.28 5.94
C THR A 269 -6.52 21.21 6.15
N LEU A 270 -6.35 22.27 6.95
CA LEU A 270 -7.43 23.25 7.20
C LEU A 270 -7.82 24.03 5.94
N ALA A 271 -6.86 24.28 5.03
CA ALA A 271 -7.14 25.01 3.79
C ALA A 271 -7.91 24.16 2.75
N ILE A 272 -7.77 22.83 2.79
CA ILE A 272 -8.44 21.93 1.83
C ILE A 272 -9.72 21.29 2.38
N LYS A 273 -10.02 21.44 3.68
CA LYS A 273 -11.15 20.76 4.34
C LYS A 273 -12.52 20.98 3.68
N ASP A 274 -12.71 22.14 3.06
CA ASP A 274 -13.95 22.52 2.41
C ASP A 274 -13.98 22.16 0.90
N GLN A 275 -12.93 21.43 0.42
CA GLN A 275 -12.74 21.04 -0.98
C GLN A 275 -12.77 19.53 -1.20
N VAL A 276 -12.99 18.78 -0.14
CA VAL A 276 -13.05 17.31 -0.13
C VAL A 276 -14.51 16.86 -0.09
#